data_28dd73e059204896dbd03af376160a62
#
_entry.id   28dd73e059204896dbd03af376160a62
#
_cell.length_a   1.000
_cell.length_b   1.000
_cell.length_c   1.000
_cell.angle_alpha   90.00
_cell.angle_beta   90.00
_cell.angle_gamma   90.00
#
_symmetry.space_group_name_H-M   'P 1'
#
loop_
_entity.id
_entity.type
_entity.pdbx_description
1 polymer ?
#
loop_
_entity_poly.entity_id
_entity_poly.type
_entity_poly.pdbx_seq_one_letter_code
_entity_poly.pdbx_strand_id
1 'polypeptide(L)'
;MHPRSADNIDNLNRSAEYIKEVFISSGARVTAQDVPITGGPYKNIVANYGPADGPLIIIGAHYDSVSSYENDQLTYTPGADDNASGVAGLLELARLLQQQTPGIGVQLVAYASEEPPFFRSDEMGSAVHAASLERPVKLMIALEMIGYYDSTPGSQDYPSPAMSWLYPDRGDFIAVVGRMQDINAVRQVKAALLSSRDLSVYSMNAPGFIPGIDFSDHLNYWQHDIPAVMITDTAFYRNKQYHLPGDTADRLNYQKMAQMAL
;
A
#
# COMPACT_ATOMS: atom_id res chain seq x y z
N MET A 1 13.49 11.03 -2.94
CA MET A 1 14.49 10.07 -2.42
C MET A 1 14.31 8.77 -3.21
N HIS A 2 15.13 8.53 -4.19
CA HIS A 2 15.21 7.27 -4.90
C HIS A 2 16.67 7.00 -5.29
N PRO A 3 17.09 5.75 -5.49
CA PRO A 3 16.31 4.53 -5.25
C PRO A 3 16.08 4.31 -3.73
N ARG A 4 15.04 3.53 -3.40
CA ARG A 4 14.72 3.11 -2.02
C ARG A 4 14.82 1.59 -1.88
N SER A 5 15.65 0.97 -2.68
CA SER A 5 15.81 -0.48 -2.73
C SER A 5 16.74 -1.02 -1.64
N ALA A 6 16.71 -2.33 -1.46
CA ALA A 6 17.62 -3.05 -0.58
C ALA A 6 19.10 -2.79 -0.90
N ASP A 7 19.43 -2.50 -2.16
CA ASP A 7 20.78 -2.15 -2.60
C ASP A 7 21.20 -0.72 -2.23
N ASN A 8 20.26 0.10 -1.71
CA ASN A 8 20.51 1.47 -1.28
C ASN A 8 19.89 1.77 0.07
N ILE A 9 20.38 1.07 1.09
CA ILE A 9 19.86 1.15 2.46
C ILE A 9 19.90 2.57 3.05
N ASP A 10 20.87 3.40 2.66
CA ASP A 10 20.96 4.77 3.15
C ASP A 10 19.79 5.63 2.67
N ASN A 11 19.38 5.52 1.42
CA ASN A 11 18.21 6.22 0.90
C ASN A 11 16.91 5.64 1.48
N LEU A 12 16.83 4.33 1.64
CA LEU A 12 15.71 3.68 2.30
C LEU A 12 15.53 4.23 3.71
N ASN A 13 16.59 4.27 4.52
CA ASN A 13 16.56 4.81 5.88
C ASN A 13 16.26 6.32 5.93
N ARG A 14 16.75 7.10 4.96
CA ARG A 14 16.36 8.53 4.84
C ARG A 14 14.89 8.70 4.56
N SER A 15 14.28 7.78 3.79
CA SER A 15 12.83 7.78 3.55
C SER A 15 12.07 7.43 4.83
N ALA A 16 12.54 6.43 5.58
CA ALA A 16 11.97 6.08 6.88
C ALA A 16 11.99 7.25 7.87
N GLU A 17 13.10 7.97 7.99
CA GLU A 17 13.20 9.15 8.87
C GLU A 17 12.28 10.28 8.42
N TYR A 18 12.16 10.54 7.11
CA TYR A 18 11.21 11.53 6.59
C TYR A 18 9.76 11.15 6.93
N ILE A 19 9.35 9.91 6.73
CA ILE A 19 8.01 9.42 7.06
C ILE A 19 7.75 9.58 8.57
N LYS A 20 8.72 9.19 9.40
CA LYS A 20 8.66 9.30 10.84
C LYS A 20 8.47 10.76 11.31
N GLU A 21 9.22 11.70 10.74
CA GLU A 21 9.10 13.14 11.05
C GLU A 21 7.70 13.66 10.69
N VAL A 22 7.15 13.29 9.55
CA VAL A 22 5.78 13.67 9.15
C VAL A 22 4.75 13.09 10.10
N PHE A 23 4.87 11.82 10.48
CA PHE A 23 3.96 11.19 11.45
C PHE A 23 4.06 11.87 12.85
N ILE A 24 5.24 12.19 13.31
CA ILE A 24 5.41 12.94 14.56
C ILE A 24 4.73 14.32 14.46
N SER A 25 4.94 15.05 13.37
CA SER A 25 4.36 16.38 13.16
C SER A 25 2.84 16.38 13.09
N SER A 26 2.23 15.23 12.73
CA SER A 26 0.77 15.02 12.73
C SER A 26 0.20 14.67 14.13
N GLY A 27 1.02 14.67 15.18
CA GLY A 27 0.58 14.38 16.55
C GLY A 27 0.43 12.90 16.87
N ALA A 28 0.92 12.00 16.02
CA ALA A 28 0.92 10.57 16.28
C ALA A 28 1.87 10.16 17.41
N ARG A 29 1.55 9.07 18.10
CA ARG A 29 2.53 8.32 18.89
C ARG A 29 3.29 7.39 17.96
N VAL A 30 4.54 7.75 17.62
CA VAL A 30 5.33 7.06 16.60
C VAL A 30 6.33 6.10 17.22
N THR A 31 6.43 4.89 16.69
CA THR A 31 7.46 3.90 16.99
C THR A 31 8.15 3.46 15.70
N ALA A 32 9.45 3.18 15.79
CA ALA A 32 10.20 2.52 14.73
C ALA A 32 10.40 1.06 15.15
N GLN A 33 9.81 0.14 14.40
CA GLN A 33 9.93 -1.30 14.62
C GLN A 33 11.07 -1.84 13.78
N ASP A 34 12.04 -2.49 14.40
CA ASP A 34 13.13 -3.15 13.66
C ASP A 34 12.61 -4.35 12.88
N VAL A 35 13.02 -4.45 11.62
CA VAL A 35 12.78 -5.62 10.77
C VAL A 35 14.11 -6.38 10.69
N PRO A 36 14.18 -7.62 11.17
CA PRO A 36 15.44 -8.35 11.39
C PRO A 36 16.00 -8.95 10.11
N ILE A 37 16.45 -8.10 9.18
CA ILE A 37 17.05 -8.48 7.90
C ILE A 37 18.57 -8.34 7.99
N THR A 38 19.27 -9.35 7.48
CA THR A 38 20.73 -9.27 7.34
C THR A 38 21.10 -8.24 6.28
N GLY A 39 22.02 -7.35 6.60
CA GLY A 39 22.56 -6.36 5.66
C GLY A 39 22.20 -4.92 5.93
N GLY A 40 21.36 -4.66 6.94
CA GLY A 40 21.10 -3.26 7.32
C GLY A 40 20.04 -3.09 8.41
N PRO A 41 19.93 -1.90 8.96
CA PRO A 41 18.80 -1.55 9.81
C PRO A 41 17.59 -1.25 8.92
N TYR A 42 16.67 -2.21 8.78
CA TYR A 42 15.36 -1.99 8.17
C TYR A 42 14.34 -1.70 9.26
N LYS A 43 13.43 -0.77 9.02
CA LYS A 43 12.45 -0.32 10.04
C LYS A 43 11.08 -0.10 9.46
N ASN A 44 10.06 -0.68 10.07
CA ASN A 44 8.70 -0.19 9.90
C ASN A 44 8.52 1.10 10.71
N ILE A 45 7.79 2.05 10.19
CA ILE A 45 7.41 3.27 10.90
C ILE A 45 5.92 3.20 11.23
N VAL A 46 5.60 3.12 12.52
CA VAL A 46 4.25 2.91 13.03
C VAL A 46 3.75 4.16 13.75
N ALA A 47 2.69 4.75 13.23
CA ALA A 47 2.02 5.92 13.82
C ALA A 47 0.67 5.51 14.42
N ASN A 48 0.47 5.79 15.70
CA ASN A 48 -0.71 5.40 16.46
C ASN A 48 -1.58 6.61 16.80
N TYR A 49 -2.88 6.49 16.51
CA TYR A 49 -3.92 7.48 16.82
C TYR A 49 -5.06 6.84 17.63
N GLY A 50 -5.83 7.68 18.34
CA GLY A 50 -6.97 7.22 19.13
C GLY A 50 -6.59 6.43 20.39
N PRO A 51 -7.51 5.59 20.91
CA PRO A 51 -7.30 4.84 22.14
C PRO A 51 -6.11 3.89 22.09
N ALA A 52 -5.40 3.76 23.22
CA ALA A 52 -4.24 2.87 23.33
C ALA A 52 -4.63 1.40 23.48
N ASP A 53 -5.84 1.12 23.88
CA ASP A 53 -6.42 -0.21 24.09
C ASP A 53 -7.59 -0.49 23.12
N GLY A 54 -8.12 -1.71 23.16
CA GLY A 54 -9.22 -2.14 22.28
C GLY A 54 -8.78 -2.44 20.85
N PRO A 55 -9.74 -2.60 19.94
CA PRO A 55 -9.45 -3.03 18.56
C PRO A 55 -8.79 -1.94 17.71
N LEU A 56 -8.07 -2.40 16.67
CA LEU A 56 -7.35 -1.59 15.71
C LEU A 56 -7.98 -1.63 14.31
N ILE A 57 -7.82 -0.53 13.59
CA ILE A 57 -7.80 -0.49 12.13
C ILE A 57 -6.36 -0.14 11.74
N ILE A 58 -5.80 -0.89 10.80
CA ILE A 58 -4.44 -0.69 10.30
C ILE A 58 -4.53 -0.26 8.85
N ILE A 59 -3.80 0.79 8.47
CA ILE A 59 -3.64 1.21 7.08
C ILE A 59 -2.14 1.25 6.82
N GLY A 60 -1.68 0.54 5.81
CA GLY A 60 -0.26 0.39 5.54
C GLY A 60 0.11 0.55 4.08
N ALA A 61 1.36 0.90 3.83
CA ALA A 61 1.99 0.93 2.51
C ALA A 61 3.48 0.68 2.66
N HIS A 62 4.08 -0.07 1.74
CA HIS A 62 5.53 -0.21 1.75
C HIS A 62 6.20 1.05 1.18
N TYR A 63 7.41 1.34 1.65
CA TYR A 63 8.15 2.52 1.23
C TYR A 63 9.45 2.20 0.48
N ASP A 64 9.80 0.93 0.37
CA ASP A 64 10.87 0.46 -0.50
C ASP A 64 10.47 0.53 -1.98
N SER A 65 11.40 0.29 -2.86
CA SER A 65 11.21 0.18 -4.31
C SER A 65 12.15 -0.86 -4.88
N VAL A 66 11.75 -1.49 -5.97
CA VAL A 66 12.55 -2.55 -6.59
C VAL A 66 13.82 -1.99 -7.26
N SER A 67 14.85 -2.82 -7.29
CA SER A 67 15.99 -2.72 -8.21
C SER A 67 16.12 -3.98 -9.03
N SER A 68 16.59 -3.87 -10.24
CA SER A 68 16.81 -4.98 -11.16
C SER A 68 18.20 -4.89 -11.80
N TYR A 69 18.67 -6.00 -12.38
CA TYR A 69 19.90 -6.03 -13.14
C TYR A 69 19.56 -6.21 -14.62
N GLU A 70 19.97 -5.25 -15.44
CA GLU A 70 19.89 -5.36 -16.90
C GLU A 70 21.32 -5.37 -17.48
N ASN A 71 21.68 -6.41 -18.24
CA ASN A 71 23.02 -6.58 -18.80
C ASN A 71 24.15 -6.39 -17.76
N ASP A 72 24.01 -7.00 -16.59
CA ASP A 72 24.92 -6.87 -15.43
C ASP A 72 25.03 -5.43 -14.86
N GLN A 73 24.16 -4.54 -15.25
CA GLN A 73 24.05 -3.18 -14.69
C GLN A 73 22.85 -3.09 -13.76
N LEU A 74 23.08 -2.54 -12.57
CA LEU A 74 22.01 -2.27 -11.60
C LEU A 74 21.14 -1.13 -12.11
N THR A 75 19.84 -1.42 -12.28
CA THR A 75 18.82 -0.48 -12.71
C THR A 75 17.85 -0.23 -11.57
N TYR A 76 17.62 1.02 -11.26
CA TYR A 76 16.73 1.42 -10.19
C TYR A 76 15.38 1.90 -10.73
N THR A 77 14.30 1.47 -10.08
CA THR A 77 12.98 2.03 -10.29
C THR A 77 12.80 3.27 -9.39
N PRO A 78 12.31 4.41 -9.91
CA PRO A 78 11.91 5.52 -9.06
C PRO A 78 10.81 5.15 -8.06
N GLY A 79 9.94 4.19 -8.42
CA GLY A 79 8.87 3.68 -7.56
C GLY A 79 7.89 4.79 -7.16
N ALA A 80 7.48 5.61 -8.11
CA ALA A 80 6.59 6.71 -7.81
C ALA A 80 5.17 6.23 -7.54
N ASP A 81 4.69 5.34 -8.39
CA ASP A 81 3.42 4.66 -8.16
C ASP A 81 3.63 3.49 -7.20
N ASP A 82 4.68 2.71 -7.42
CA ASP A 82 5.09 1.54 -6.65
C ASP A 82 6.26 1.85 -5.69
N ASN A 83 6.05 2.20 -4.40
CA ASN A 83 4.75 2.49 -3.83
C ASN A 83 4.82 3.82 -3.04
N ALA A 84 5.52 4.83 -3.63
CA ALA A 84 5.52 6.16 -3.02
C ALA A 84 4.11 6.80 -3.06
N SER A 85 3.24 6.38 -3.99
CA SER A 85 1.85 6.82 -4.04
C SER A 85 1.07 6.36 -2.80
N GLY A 86 1.20 5.09 -2.39
CA GLY A 86 0.61 4.55 -1.17
C GLY A 86 1.14 5.25 0.08
N VAL A 87 2.47 5.48 0.14
CA VAL A 87 3.07 6.25 1.24
C VAL A 87 2.53 7.68 1.30
N ALA A 88 2.38 8.35 0.16
CA ALA A 88 1.78 9.70 0.11
C ALA A 88 0.34 9.68 0.66
N GLY A 89 -0.44 8.63 0.35
CA GLY A 89 -1.75 8.40 0.94
C GLY A 89 -1.69 8.27 2.47
N LEU A 90 -0.73 7.51 3.02
CA LEU A 90 -0.52 7.43 4.48
C LEU A 90 -0.20 8.78 5.10
N LEU A 91 0.68 9.57 4.48
CA LEU A 91 1.06 10.89 4.99
C LEU A 91 -0.11 11.87 4.97
N GLU A 92 -0.96 11.81 3.94
CA GLU A 92 -2.17 12.62 3.88
C GLU A 92 -3.21 12.18 4.93
N LEU A 93 -3.40 10.88 5.13
CA LEU A 93 -4.23 10.35 6.22
C LEU A 93 -3.73 10.81 7.59
N ALA A 94 -2.41 10.82 7.81
CA ALA A 94 -1.81 11.34 9.03
C ALA A 94 -2.18 12.83 9.26
N ARG A 95 -2.09 13.64 8.20
CA ARG A 95 -2.47 15.06 8.24
C ARG A 95 -3.96 15.26 8.58
N LEU A 96 -4.84 14.43 8.03
CA LEU A 96 -6.27 14.47 8.31
C LEU A 96 -6.58 14.01 9.75
N LEU A 97 -5.93 12.94 10.21
CA LEU A 97 -6.10 12.43 11.57
C LEU A 97 -5.62 13.38 12.66
N GLN A 98 -4.71 14.31 12.37
CA GLN A 98 -4.28 15.37 13.29
C GLN A 98 -5.45 16.19 13.84
N GLN A 99 -6.50 16.36 13.04
CA GLN A 99 -7.69 17.16 13.38
C GLN A 99 -8.84 16.30 13.92
N GLN A 100 -8.62 15.00 14.10
CA GLN A 100 -9.65 14.05 14.48
C GLN A 100 -9.32 13.38 15.83
N THR A 101 -10.37 12.92 16.50
CA THR A 101 -10.23 12.06 17.68
C THR A 101 -10.91 10.73 17.37
N PRO A 102 -10.19 9.77 16.78
CA PRO A 102 -10.78 8.48 16.44
C PRO A 102 -11.30 7.77 17.69
N GLY A 103 -12.53 7.24 17.63
CA GLY A 103 -13.14 6.44 18.70
C GLY A 103 -12.62 4.99 18.75
N ILE A 104 -11.74 4.62 17.82
CA ILE A 104 -11.07 3.31 17.71
C ILE A 104 -9.58 3.57 17.49
N GLY A 105 -8.73 2.61 17.87
CA GLY A 105 -7.31 2.69 17.54
C GLY A 105 -7.08 2.65 16.04
N VAL A 106 -6.27 3.58 15.52
CA VAL A 106 -5.83 3.61 14.13
C VAL A 106 -4.31 3.55 14.10
N GLN A 107 -3.77 2.63 13.31
CA GLN A 107 -2.34 2.59 13.02
C GLN A 107 -2.12 2.89 11.54
N LEU A 108 -1.24 3.86 11.26
CA LEU A 108 -0.65 4.03 9.93
C LEU A 108 0.73 3.41 9.97
N VAL A 109 1.02 2.52 9.03
CA VAL A 109 2.28 1.77 9.02
C VAL A 109 2.96 1.90 7.67
N ALA A 110 4.17 2.47 7.65
CA ALA A 110 5.04 2.40 6.49
C ALA A 110 5.95 1.17 6.63
N TYR A 111 5.82 0.21 5.73
CA TYR A 111 6.55 -1.05 5.78
C TYR A 111 7.86 -0.96 5.00
N ALA A 112 8.91 -1.58 5.54
CA ALA A 112 10.13 -1.86 4.82
C ALA A 112 10.05 -3.23 4.13
N SER A 113 10.84 -3.42 3.08
CA SER A 113 11.15 -4.74 2.50
C SER A 113 9.93 -5.53 2.00
N GLU A 114 9.02 -4.89 1.28
CA GLU A 114 7.97 -5.58 0.56
C GLU A 114 8.50 -6.20 -0.74
N GLU A 115 9.35 -5.48 -1.44
CA GLU A 115 9.88 -5.80 -2.75
C GLU A 115 10.85 -7.00 -2.76
N PRO A 116 11.05 -7.66 -3.90
CA PRO A 116 12.12 -8.65 -4.04
C PRO A 116 13.49 -8.09 -3.57
N PRO A 117 14.29 -8.89 -2.84
CA PRO A 117 14.15 -10.34 -2.67
C PRO A 117 13.25 -10.79 -1.49
N PHE A 118 12.64 -9.87 -0.76
CA PHE A 118 11.95 -10.16 0.49
C PHE A 118 10.48 -10.58 0.30
N PHE A 119 9.90 -10.29 -0.86
CA PHE A 119 8.50 -10.59 -1.14
C PHE A 119 8.11 -12.04 -0.80
N ARG A 120 7.00 -12.22 -0.07
CA ARG A 120 6.50 -13.51 0.45
C ARG A 120 7.45 -14.23 1.42
N SER A 121 8.34 -13.51 2.07
CA SER A 121 9.16 -14.05 3.16
C SER A 121 8.73 -13.49 4.52
N ASP A 122 9.23 -14.12 5.59
CA ASP A 122 9.06 -13.62 6.97
C ASP A 122 9.87 -12.33 7.22
N GLU A 123 10.72 -11.93 6.27
CA GLU A 123 11.50 -10.70 6.30
C GLU A 123 10.74 -9.48 5.72
N MET A 124 9.52 -9.67 5.19
CA MET A 124 8.68 -8.53 4.85
C MET A 124 8.33 -7.71 6.10
N GLY A 125 8.42 -6.39 5.99
CA GLY A 125 8.06 -5.51 7.10
C GLY A 125 6.64 -5.75 7.62
N SER A 126 5.71 -6.01 6.73
CA SER A 126 4.32 -6.36 7.09
C SER A 126 4.20 -7.71 7.78
N ALA A 127 5.04 -8.71 7.46
CA ALA A 127 5.07 -9.99 8.17
C ALA A 127 5.52 -9.80 9.63
N VAL A 128 6.61 -9.05 9.82
CA VAL A 128 7.13 -8.71 11.15
C VAL A 128 6.10 -7.91 11.96
N HIS A 129 5.41 -6.96 11.32
CA HIS A 129 4.39 -6.17 12.00
C HIS A 129 3.17 -7.03 12.38
N ALA A 130 2.65 -7.83 11.45
CA ALA A 130 1.49 -8.70 11.71
C ALA A 130 1.76 -9.69 12.85
N ALA A 131 2.95 -10.31 12.89
CA ALA A 131 3.38 -11.23 13.94
C ALA A 131 3.54 -10.56 15.32
N SER A 132 3.79 -9.25 15.37
CA SER A 132 4.00 -8.50 16.62
C SER A 132 2.71 -7.97 17.27
N LEU A 133 1.55 -8.18 16.65
CA LEU A 133 0.29 -7.61 17.09
C LEU A 133 -0.27 -8.34 18.32
N GLU A 134 -0.48 -7.60 19.40
CA GLU A 134 -1.10 -8.09 20.64
C GLU A 134 -2.57 -7.67 20.76
N ARG A 135 -3.00 -6.67 19.99
CA ARG A 135 -4.35 -6.12 19.99
C ARG A 135 -5.20 -6.76 18.90
N PRO A 136 -6.50 -6.98 19.12
CA PRO A 136 -7.38 -7.46 18.06
C PRO A 136 -7.47 -6.43 16.91
N VAL A 137 -7.32 -6.90 15.69
CA VAL A 137 -7.42 -6.07 14.50
C VAL A 137 -8.75 -6.31 13.82
N LYS A 138 -9.52 -5.27 13.58
CA LYS A 138 -10.80 -5.35 12.85
C LYS A 138 -10.59 -5.41 11.34
N LEU A 139 -9.60 -4.69 10.86
CA LEU A 139 -9.35 -4.55 9.44
C LEU A 139 -7.93 -4.04 9.21
N MET A 140 -7.25 -4.62 8.22
CA MET A 140 -6.05 -4.04 7.63
C MET A 140 -6.34 -3.61 6.19
N ILE A 141 -5.85 -2.46 5.80
CA ILE A 141 -5.95 -1.91 4.44
C ILE A 141 -4.54 -1.64 3.93
N ALA A 142 -4.13 -2.33 2.88
CA ALA A 142 -2.91 -2.00 2.15
C ALA A 142 -3.23 -0.96 1.08
N LEU A 143 -2.45 0.10 1.03
CA LEU A 143 -2.44 1.05 -0.09
C LEU A 143 -1.31 0.62 -1.03
N GLU A 144 -1.68 0.13 -2.20
CA GLU A 144 -0.75 -0.47 -3.15
C GLU A 144 -0.94 0.13 -4.53
N MET A 145 0.01 0.95 -4.97
CA MET A 145 -0.11 1.69 -6.23
C MET A 145 -1.50 2.34 -6.36
N ILE A 146 -1.60 3.60 -6.01
CA ILE A 146 -2.87 4.33 -5.97
C ILE A 146 -2.85 5.60 -6.83
N GLY A 147 -1.80 5.76 -7.64
CA GLY A 147 -1.49 7.02 -8.30
C GLY A 147 -1.69 7.05 -9.80
N TYR A 148 -1.67 5.93 -10.50
CA TYR A 148 -1.71 5.92 -11.96
C TYR A 148 -3.14 5.73 -12.50
N TYR A 149 -3.59 6.69 -13.33
CA TYR A 149 -4.91 6.66 -13.96
C TYR A 149 -4.79 6.99 -15.45
N ASP A 150 -5.49 6.24 -16.28
CA ASP A 150 -5.54 6.44 -17.73
C ASP A 150 -6.97 6.25 -18.25
N SER A 151 -7.56 7.33 -18.78
CA SER A 151 -8.93 7.34 -19.32
C SER A 151 -8.99 6.89 -20.80
N THR A 152 -7.87 6.47 -21.38
CA THR A 152 -7.82 6.00 -22.77
C THR A 152 -8.57 4.66 -22.89
N PRO A 153 -9.40 4.45 -23.92
CA PRO A 153 -10.00 3.13 -24.17
C PRO A 153 -8.93 2.05 -24.32
N GLY A 154 -9.12 0.90 -23.67
CA GLY A 154 -8.18 -0.21 -23.70
C GLY A 154 -6.96 -0.03 -22.79
N SER A 155 -6.95 0.96 -21.88
CA SER A 155 -5.86 1.17 -20.93
C SER A 155 -5.89 0.24 -19.71
N GLN A 156 -6.94 -0.58 -19.57
CA GLN A 156 -7.10 -1.51 -18.46
C GLN A 156 -7.09 -2.96 -18.92
N ASP A 157 -6.12 -3.73 -18.44
CA ASP A 157 -6.07 -5.18 -18.59
C ASP A 157 -6.62 -5.91 -17.36
N TYR A 158 -6.86 -7.20 -17.49
CA TYR A 158 -7.39 -8.08 -16.44
C TYR A 158 -6.74 -9.46 -16.46
N PRO A 159 -6.72 -10.20 -15.33
CA PRO A 159 -6.22 -11.57 -15.27
C PRO A 159 -6.94 -12.54 -16.21
N SER A 160 -8.19 -12.24 -16.55
CA SER A 160 -9.02 -13.04 -17.46
C SER A 160 -9.77 -12.14 -18.43
N PRO A 161 -9.81 -12.48 -19.73
CA PRO A 161 -10.58 -11.73 -20.72
C PRO A 161 -12.07 -11.60 -20.39
N ALA A 162 -12.65 -12.56 -19.67
CA ALA A 162 -14.06 -12.51 -19.27
C ALA A 162 -14.36 -11.35 -18.30
N MET A 163 -13.34 -10.82 -17.60
CA MET A 163 -13.52 -9.71 -16.68
C MET A 163 -13.81 -8.39 -17.41
N SER A 164 -13.34 -8.22 -18.65
CA SER A 164 -13.67 -7.05 -19.47
C SER A 164 -15.16 -6.92 -19.82
N TRP A 165 -15.96 -7.97 -19.58
CA TRP A 165 -17.42 -7.90 -19.71
C TRP A 165 -18.10 -7.30 -18.47
N LEU A 166 -17.41 -7.31 -17.32
CA LEU A 166 -17.95 -6.89 -16.03
C LEU A 166 -17.33 -5.58 -15.52
N TYR A 167 -16.13 -5.26 -15.97
CA TYR A 167 -15.34 -4.13 -15.53
C TYR A 167 -14.97 -3.22 -16.71
N PRO A 168 -14.68 -1.92 -16.48
CA PRO A 168 -14.37 -0.97 -17.55
C PRO A 168 -13.07 -1.29 -18.26
N ASP A 169 -12.99 -0.92 -19.53
CA ASP A 169 -11.78 -1.01 -20.36
C ASP A 169 -10.80 0.16 -20.17
N ARG A 170 -11.13 1.09 -19.26
CA ARG A 170 -10.31 2.28 -18.96
C ARG A 170 -9.81 2.25 -17.53
N GLY A 171 -8.55 2.55 -17.36
CA GLY A 171 -7.88 2.61 -16.07
C GLY A 171 -8.18 3.89 -15.29
N ASP A 172 -9.45 4.21 -15.10
CA ASP A 172 -9.94 5.47 -14.53
C ASP A 172 -10.70 5.27 -13.21
N PHE A 173 -10.31 4.28 -12.44
CA PHE A 173 -10.94 3.90 -11.19
C PHE A 173 -9.90 3.42 -10.17
N ILE A 174 -10.33 3.34 -8.90
CA ILE A 174 -9.60 2.62 -7.86
C ILE A 174 -10.30 1.30 -7.56
N ALA A 175 -9.55 0.26 -7.25
CA ALA A 175 -10.07 -1.06 -6.93
C ALA A 175 -9.89 -1.39 -5.45
N VAL A 176 -10.87 -2.08 -4.85
CA VAL A 176 -10.76 -2.70 -3.54
C VAL A 176 -10.74 -4.22 -3.74
N VAL A 177 -9.64 -4.84 -3.37
CA VAL A 177 -9.38 -6.26 -3.63
C VAL A 177 -9.21 -7.01 -2.32
N GLY A 178 -9.78 -8.21 -2.22
CA GLY A 178 -9.65 -9.08 -1.07
C GLY A 178 -9.96 -10.54 -1.37
N ARG A 179 -9.63 -11.43 -0.45
CA ARG A 179 -9.95 -12.86 -0.58
C ARG A 179 -11.46 -13.10 -0.37
N MET A 180 -11.95 -14.28 -0.78
CA MET A 180 -13.37 -14.61 -0.73
C MET A 180 -14.01 -14.49 0.66
N GLN A 181 -13.28 -14.81 1.72
CA GLN A 181 -13.80 -14.71 3.09
C GLN A 181 -13.91 -13.26 3.60
N ASP A 182 -13.20 -12.30 3.00
CA ASP A 182 -13.19 -10.89 3.41
C ASP A 182 -14.21 -10.02 2.65
N ILE A 183 -15.25 -10.63 2.07
CA ILE A 183 -16.27 -9.92 1.28
C ILE A 183 -16.93 -8.75 2.04
N ASN A 184 -17.12 -8.89 3.35
CA ASN A 184 -17.71 -7.82 4.16
C ASN A 184 -16.73 -6.65 4.33
N ALA A 185 -15.44 -6.92 4.51
CA ALA A 185 -14.40 -5.91 4.57
C ALA A 185 -14.29 -5.14 3.25
N VAL A 186 -14.25 -5.86 2.11
CA VAL A 186 -14.24 -5.25 0.77
C VAL A 186 -15.46 -4.34 0.56
N ARG A 187 -16.66 -4.80 0.95
CA ARG A 187 -17.89 -4.00 0.83
C ARG A 187 -17.86 -2.74 1.70
N GLN A 188 -17.36 -2.82 2.93
CA GLN A 188 -17.26 -1.69 3.85
C GLN A 188 -16.28 -0.64 3.31
N VAL A 189 -15.08 -1.05 2.88
CA VAL A 189 -14.07 -0.15 2.33
C VAL A 189 -14.57 0.48 1.03
N LYS A 190 -15.17 -0.31 0.12
CA LYS A 190 -15.79 0.23 -1.09
C LYS A 190 -16.86 1.27 -0.78
N ALA A 191 -17.73 1.00 0.17
CA ALA A 191 -18.81 1.92 0.55
C ALA A 191 -18.24 3.24 1.13
N ALA A 192 -17.16 3.16 1.91
CA ALA A 192 -16.47 4.34 2.42
C ALA A 192 -15.87 5.18 1.29
N LEU A 193 -15.15 4.56 0.36
CA LEU A 193 -14.56 5.26 -0.80
C LEU A 193 -15.62 5.88 -1.72
N LEU A 194 -16.76 5.23 -1.90
CA LEU A 194 -17.87 5.77 -2.72
C LEU A 194 -18.54 7.00 -2.09
N SER A 195 -18.26 7.33 -0.84
CA SER A 195 -18.73 8.59 -0.23
C SER A 195 -18.00 9.81 -0.81
N SER A 196 -16.81 9.64 -1.37
CA SER A 196 -16.13 10.63 -2.20
C SER A 196 -16.77 10.65 -3.59
N ARG A 197 -17.41 11.76 -3.96
CA ARG A 197 -18.34 11.85 -5.10
C ARG A 197 -17.70 11.72 -6.48
N ASP A 198 -16.39 11.89 -6.59
CA ASP A 198 -15.70 12.02 -7.89
C ASP A 198 -14.76 10.86 -8.21
N LEU A 199 -14.77 9.80 -7.40
CA LEU A 199 -13.92 8.63 -7.59
C LEU A 199 -14.74 7.41 -8.00
N SER A 200 -14.43 6.82 -9.15
CA SER A 200 -14.99 5.53 -9.54
C SER A 200 -14.32 4.41 -8.74
N VAL A 201 -15.11 3.58 -8.05
CA VAL A 201 -14.60 2.51 -7.19
C VAL A 201 -15.18 1.17 -7.63
N TYR A 202 -14.29 0.25 -7.99
CA TYR A 202 -14.65 -1.14 -8.27
C TYR A 202 -14.13 -2.06 -7.17
N SER A 203 -14.59 -3.29 -7.13
CA SER A 203 -14.10 -4.24 -6.13
C SER A 203 -14.13 -5.66 -6.64
N MET A 204 -13.22 -6.48 -6.14
CA MET A 204 -13.15 -7.90 -6.45
C MET A 204 -12.82 -8.70 -5.19
N ASN A 205 -13.56 -9.82 -5.02
CA ASN A 205 -13.14 -10.88 -4.12
C ASN A 205 -12.75 -12.10 -4.98
N ALA A 206 -11.56 -12.61 -4.78
CA ALA A 206 -11.06 -13.75 -5.54
C ALA A 206 -10.15 -14.63 -4.68
N PRO A 207 -9.94 -15.90 -5.09
CA PRO A 207 -8.90 -16.73 -4.46
C PRO A 207 -7.50 -16.12 -4.61
N GLY A 208 -6.64 -16.32 -3.60
CA GLY A 208 -5.29 -15.75 -3.60
C GLY A 208 -4.36 -16.27 -4.70
N PHE A 209 -4.71 -17.36 -5.39
CA PHE A 209 -3.94 -17.85 -6.53
C PHE A 209 -4.15 -17.04 -7.83
N ILE A 210 -5.12 -16.14 -7.87
CA ILE A 210 -5.30 -15.21 -9.00
C ILE A 210 -4.19 -14.15 -8.90
N PRO A 211 -3.35 -13.96 -9.95
CA PRO A 211 -2.27 -13.01 -9.91
C PRO A 211 -2.73 -11.59 -9.55
N GLY A 212 -2.02 -10.97 -8.62
CA GLY A 212 -2.32 -9.62 -8.13
C GLY A 212 -3.27 -9.54 -6.93
N ILE A 213 -3.94 -10.65 -6.56
CA ILE A 213 -4.85 -10.64 -5.40
C ILE A 213 -4.10 -10.55 -4.07
N ASP A 214 -2.94 -11.16 -3.99
CA ASP A 214 -2.08 -11.26 -2.81
C ASP A 214 -0.71 -10.57 -3.03
N PHE A 215 -0.64 -9.57 -3.92
CA PHE A 215 0.59 -8.89 -4.29
C PHE A 215 0.71 -7.56 -3.52
N SER A 216 0.75 -7.61 -2.20
CA SER A 216 1.09 -6.51 -1.31
C SER A 216 1.05 -6.95 0.16
N ASP A 217 1.33 -6.05 1.06
CA ASP A 217 1.45 -6.21 2.52
C ASP A 217 0.29 -6.92 3.21
N HIS A 218 -0.94 -6.81 2.69
CA HIS A 218 -2.15 -7.41 3.24
C HIS A 218 -2.09 -8.95 3.29
N LEU A 219 -1.28 -9.58 2.43
CA LEU A 219 -1.12 -11.04 2.41
C LEU A 219 -0.64 -11.60 3.76
N ASN A 220 0.24 -10.86 4.44
CA ASN A 220 0.81 -11.29 5.71
C ASN A 220 -0.20 -11.25 6.86
N TYR A 221 -1.17 -10.36 6.79
CA TYR A 221 -2.27 -10.32 7.76
C TYR A 221 -3.26 -11.47 7.57
N TRP A 222 -3.44 -11.92 6.34
CA TRP A 222 -4.25 -13.12 6.07
C TRP A 222 -3.67 -14.38 6.72
N GLN A 223 -2.36 -14.47 6.90
CA GLN A 223 -1.72 -15.59 7.59
C GLN A 223 -2.06 -15.64 9.11
N HIS A 224 -2.48 -14.52 9.66
CA HIS A 224 -2.94 -14.38 11.05
C HIS A 224 -4.47 -14.31 11.18
N ASP A 225 -5.22 -14.75 10.15
CA ASP A 225 -6.69 -14.68 10.10
C ASP A 225 -7.29 -13.27 10.30
N ILE A 226 -6.49 -12.23 10.08
CA ILE A 226 -6.92 -10.85 10.14
C ILE A 226 -7.61 -10.48 8.80
N PRO A 227 -8.84 -9.91 8.84
CA PRO A 227 -9.46 -9.37 7.64
C PRO A 227 -8.59 -8.29 7.03
N ALA A 228 -8.20 -8.46 5.77
CA ALA A 228 -7.35 -7.50 5.08
C ALA A 228 -7.77 -7.30 3.62
N VAL A 229 -7.62 -6.08 3.13
CA VAL A 229 -7.93 -5.70 1.76
C VAL A 229 -6.81 -4.84 1.20
N MET A 230 -6.70 -4.81 -0.12
CA MET A 230 -5.81 -3.91 -0.84
C MET A 230 -6.64 -2.88 -1.59
N ILE A 231 -6.24 -1.62 -1.51
CA ILE A 231 -6.73 -0.54 -2.38
C ILE A 231 -5.64 -0.32 -3.42
N THR A 232 -5.99 -0.43 -4.71
CA THR A 232 -5.00 -0.36 -5.79
C THR A 232 -5.59 0.24 -7.06
N ASP A 233 -4.75 0.86 -7.85
CA ASP A 233 -5.07 1.26 -9.22
C ASP A 233 -4.96 0.08 -10.21
N THR A 234 -4.64 -1.11 -9.71
CA THR A 234 -4.46 -2.38 -10.43
C THR A 234 -3.06 -2.65 -10.99
N ALA A 235 -2.07 -1.84 -10.58
CA ALA A 235 -0.65 -2.10 -10.84
C ALA A 235 -0.34 -2.45 -12.32
N PHE A 236 0.39 -3.53 -12.58
CA PHE A 236 0.83 -3.96 -13.91
C PHE A 236 -0.30 -4.25 -14.92
N TYR A 237 -1.54 -4.42 -14.45
CA TYR A 237 -2.70 -4.49 -15.35
C TYR A 237 -3.03 -3.15 -16.00
N ARG A 238 -2.53 -2.05 -15.45
CA ARG A 238 -2.73 -0.68 -15.94
C ARG A 238 -1.41 0.04 -16.20
N ASN A 239 -0.55 0.15 -15.17
CA ASN A 239 0.73 0.84 -15.26
C ASN A 239 1.80 -0.04 -15.90
N LYS A 240 2.08 0.18 -17.19
CA LYS A 240 3.10 -0.57 -17.94
C LYS A 240 4.54 -0.20 -17.55
N GLN A 241 4.71 0.72 -16.61
CA GLN A 241 6.02 1.07 -16.03
C GLN A 241 6.23 0.43 -14.64
N TYR A 242 5.33 -0.47 -14.23
CA TYR A 242 5.52 -1.28 -13.03
C TYR A 242 6.90 -1.97 -13.05
N HIS A 243 7.68 -1.77 -12.00
CA HIS A 243 9.06 -2.27 -11.84
C HIS A 243 10.05 -1.79 -12.93
N LEU A 244 9.76 -0.68 -13.61
CA LEU A 244 10.59 -0.12 -14.68
C LEU A 244 11.03 1.32 -14.35
N PRO A 245 12.11 1.81 -14.99
CA PRO A 245 12.61 3.18 -14.76
C PRO A 245 11.63 4.30 -15.09
N GLY A 246 10.59 4.01 -15.85
CA GLY A 246 9.54 4.98 -16.21
C GLY A 246 8.43 5.12 -15.15
N ASP A 247 8.52 4.46 -13.99
CA ASP A 247 7.60 4.70 -12.89
C ASP A 247 7.97 5.98 -12.14
N THR A 248 7.58 7.11 -12.74
CA THR A 248 7.98 8.47 -12.33
C THR A 248 6.80 9.31 -11.85
N ALA A 249 7.09 10.27 -10.97
CA ALA A 249 6.09 11.08 -10.29
C ALA A 249 5.24 11.96 -11.23
N ASP A 250 5.76 12.37 -12.37
CA ASP A 250 5.03 13.16 -13.38
C ASP A 250 3.91 12.39 -14.09
N ARG A 251 3.86 11.06 -13.93
CA ARG A 251 2.81 10.19 -14.47
C ARG A 251 1.62 10.03 -13.54
N LEU A 252 1.73 10.46 -12.28
CA LEU A 252 0.69 10.25 -11.28
C LEU A 252 -0.42 11.30 -11.38
N ASN A 253 -1.64 10.89 -11.09
CA ASN A 253 -2.81 11.77 -10.99
C ASN A 253 -3.06 12.17 -9.53
N TYR A 254 -2.38 13.22 -9.09
CA TYR A 254 -2.47 13.73 -7.71
C TYR A 254 -3.89 14.15 -7.29
N GLN A 255 -4.72 14.60 -8.24
CA GLN A 255 -6.10 14.96 -7.94
C GLN A 255 -6.92 13.73 -7.54
N LYS A 256 -6.78 12.62 -8.27
CA LYS A 256 -7.47 11.37 -7.92
C LYS A 256 -6.93 10.73 -6.64
N MET A 257 -5.60 10.79 -6.42
CA MET A 257 -5.01 10.37 -5.15
C MET A 257 -5.60 11.14 -3.96
N ALA A 258 -5.74 12.47 -4.08
CA ALA A 258 -6.34 13.29 -3.02
C ALA A 258 -7.81 12.93 -2.77
N GLN A 259 -8.58 12.60 -3.80
CA GLN A 259 -9.97 12.15 -3.67
C GLN A 259 -10.10 10.82 -2.93
N MET A 260 -9.10 9.95 -3.02
CA MET A 260 -9.09 8.67 -2.31
C MET A 260 -8.83 8.84 -0.81
N ALA A 261 -8.11 9.87 -0.39
CA ALA A 261 -7.77 10.13 1.01
C ALA A 261 -8.88 10.86 1.80
N LEU A 262 -9.86 11.46 1.11
CA LEU A 262 -10.97 12.21 1.71
C LEU A 262 -12.14 11.28 2.07
#